data_4a100f475e6e13d7bd7dd953b23c45ee
#
_entry.id   4a100f475e6e13d7bd7dd953b23c45ee
#
_cell.length_a   1.000
_cell.length_b   1.000
_cell.length_c   1.000
_cell.angle_alpha   90.00
_cell.angle_beta   90.00
_cell.angle_gamma   90.00
#
_symmetry.space_group_name_H-M   'P 1'
#
loop_
_entity.id
_entity.type
_entity.pdbx_description
1 polymer ?
#
loop_
_entity_poly.entity_id
_entity_poly.type
_entity_poly.pdbx_seq_one_letter_code
_entity_poly.pdbx_strand_id
1 'polypeptide(L)'
;MSYDGLVNVDSFQQSGVLTYSGWQYAGWYTSSKYAIVARRSLPSGGWKTLQLPHQLSVSDSHNVVALGVSPVDGKIHVAMDCHSTQLYYVSSEAGLATSGASWTADRFGSVINSLGNLAIGR
;
A
#
# COMPACT_ATOMS: atom_id res chain seq x y z
N MET A 1 3.59 -11.24 11.21
CA MET A 1 4.86 -10.64 11.67
C MET A 1 5.42 -9.78 10.55
N SER A 2 5.90 -8.59 10.86
CA SER A 2 6.44 -7.70 9.83
C SER A 2 7.86 -8.11 9.45
N TYR A 3 8.28 -7.69 8.27
CA TYR A 3 9.65 -7.87 7.80
C TYR A 3 10.54 -6.82 8.51
N ASP A 4 11.59 -7.27 9.14
CA ASP A 4 12.50 -6.41 9.91
C ASP A 4 13.76 -6.01 9.14
N GLY A 5 13.74 -6.18 7.82
CA GLY A 5 14.83 -5.73 6.97
C GLY A 5 14.80 -4.24 6.69
N LEU A 6 15.67 -3.80 5.78
CA LEU A 6 15.91 -2.38 5.52
C LEU A 6 14.66 -1.58 5.20
N VAL A 7 13.70 -2.18 4.49
CA VAL A 7 12.50 -1.46 4.05
C VAL A 7 11.66 -0.99 5.22
N ASN A 8 11.46 -1.87 6.21
CA ASN A 8 10.59 -1.54 7.36
C ASN A 8 11.33 -0.87 8.49
N VAL A 9 12.64 -1.02 8.57
CA VAL A 9 13.44 -0.50 9.69
C VAL A 9 14.18 0.77 9.32
N ASP A 10 14.82 0.79 8.16
CA ASP A 10 15.66 1.89 7.70
C ASP A 10 15.10 2.58 6.46
N SER A 11 13.77 2.55 6.28
CA SER A 11 13.18 3.10 5.07
C SER A 11 13.30 4.62 4.99
N PHE A 12 13.32 5.13 3.76
CA PHE A 12 13.25 6.57 3.49
C PHE A 12 11.81 7.07 3.40
N GLN A 13 10.84 6.30 3.86
CA GLN A 13 9.43 6.67 3.84
C GLN A 13 9.20 7.88 4.75
N GLN A 14 8.67 8.95 4.18
CA GLN A 14 8.43 10.19 4.92
C GLN A 14 7.18 10.10 5.80
N SER A 15 6.19 9.32 5.38
CA SER A 15 4.96 9.15 6.13
C SER A 15 4.54 7.70 6.06
N GLY A 16 4.60 7.02 7.19
CA GLY A 16 4.19 5.62 7.29
C GLY A 16 2.71 5.42 7.53
N VAL A 17 1.99 6.51 7.83
CA VAL A 17 0.57 6.46 8.18
C VAL A 17 -0.17 7.55 7.43
N LEU A 18 -1.29 7.19 6.81
CA LEU A 18 -2.19 8.11 6.11
C LEU A 18 -3.52 8.14 6.86
N THR A 19 -4.01 9.35 7.16
CA THR A 19 -5.32 9.53 7.81
C THR A 19 -6.30 10.14 6.82
N TYR A 20 -7.48 9.52 6.68
CA TYR A 20 -8.50 10.02 5.78
C TYR A 20 -9.88 9.58 6.25
N SER A 21 -10.80 10.54 6.38
CA SER A 21 -12.24 10.29 6.62
C SER A 21 -12.52 9.38 7.82
N GLY A 22 -11.80 9.58 8.93
CA GLY A 22 -12.00 8.81 10.15
C GLY A 22 -11.26 7.46 10.17
N TRP A 23 -10.41 7.20 9.18
CA TRP A 23 -9.60 5.99 9.09
C TRP A 23 -8.13 6.33 9.06
N GLN A 24 -7.31 5.43 9.59
CA GLN A 24 -5.87 5.45 9.38
C GLN A 24 -5.45 4.24 8.56
N TYR A 25 -4.51 4.45 7.65
CA TYR A 25 -3.97 3.43 6.77
C TYR A 25 -2.47 3.36 6.94
N ALA A 26 -1.91 2.16 6.87
CA ALA A 26 -0.47 1.94 6.90
C ALA A 26 -0.11 0.80 5.96
N GLY A 27 1.13 0.80 5.47
CA GLY A 27 1.61 -0.25 4.60
C GLY A 27 3.02 -0.68 4.98
N TRP A 28 3.29 -1.98 4.87
CA TRP A 28 4.61 -2.53 5.15
C TRP A 28 4.73 -3.90 4.47
N TYR A 29 5.89 -4.55 4.64
CA TYR A 29 6.11 -5.90 4.13
C TYR A 29 6.18 -6.88 5.29
N THR A 30 5.64 -8.09 5.06
CA THR A 30 5.72 -9.19 6.05
C THR A 30 7.12 -9.80 6.07
N SER A 31 7.36 -10.70 7.01
CA SER A 31 8.58 -11.48 7.05
C SER A 31 8.77 -12.35 5.79
N SER A 32 7.68 -12.68 5.11
CA SER A 32 7.70 -13.36 3.82
C SER A 32 7.80 -12.38 2.65
N LYS A 33 7.96 -11.09 2.94
CA LYS A 33 8.13 -9.99 1.97
C LYS A 33 6.89 -9.64 1.15
N TYR A 34 5.71 -10.11 1.55
CA TYR A 34 4.48 -9.67 0.93
C TYR A 34 4.06 -8.29 1.42
N ALA A 35 3.51 -7.48 0.51
CA ALA A 35 3.00 -6.17 0.86
C ALA A 35 1.69 -6.30 1.64
N ILE A 36 1.61 -5.60 2.76
CA ILE A 36 0.42 -5.53 3.62
C ILE A 36 -0.10 -4.10 3.57
N VAL A 37 -1.41 -3.98 3.48
CA VAL A 37 -2.11 -2.71 3.73
C VAL A 37 -3.03 -2.91 4.92
N ALA A 38 -2.95 -2.01 5.87
CA ALA A 38 -3.74 -2.08 7.09
C ALA A 38 -4.57 -0.83 7.24
N ARG A 39 -5.70 -0.98 7.94
CA ARG A 39 -6.51 0.18 8.33
C ARG A 39 -7.05 -0.01 9.74
N ARG A 40 -7.37 1.11 10.37
CA ARG A 40 -8.16 1.12 11.61
C ARG A 40 -9.11 2.30 11.59
N SER A 41 -10.24 2.16 12.26
CA SER A 41 -11.13 3.30 12.48
C SER A 41 -10.61 4.14 13.64
N LEU A 42 -10.82 5.43 13.56
CA LEU A 42 -10.45 6.37 14.62
C LEU A 42 -11.66 6.65 15.51
N PRO A 43 -11.46 6.99 16.79
CA PRO A 43 -10.16 7.22 17.45
C PRO A 43 -9.48 5.98 18.03
N SER A 44 -10.16 4.84 18.11
CA SER A 44 -9.65 3.73 18.92
C SER A 44 -9.84 2.36 18.33
N GLY A 45 -10.16 2.25 17.04
CA GLY A 45 -10.35 0.96 16.38
C GLY A 45 -9.05 0.16 16.27
N GLY A 46 -9.16 -1.17 16.29
CA GLY A 46 -8.02 -2.05 16.07
C GLY A 46 -7.61 -2.11 14.60
N TRP A 47 -6.34 -2.43 14.36
CA TRP A 47 -5.82 -2.57 13.01
C TRP A 47 -6.36 -3.85 12.37
N LYS A 48 -6.81 -3.73 11.12
CA LYS A 48 -7.15 -4.85 10.25
C LYS A 48 -6.20 -4.86 9.09
N THR A 49 -5.68 -6.02 8.73
CA THR A 49 -4.68 -6.14 7.67
C THR A 49 -5.24 -6.91 6.48
N LEU A 50 -4.69 -6.63 5.31
CA LEU A 50 -4.86 -7.46 4.13
C LEU A 50 -3.52 -7.61 3.43
N GLN A 51 -3.33 -8.74 2.76
CA GLN A 51 -2.10 -9.02 2.03
C GLN A 51 -2.36 -8.88 0.54
N LEU A 52 -1.56 -8.04 -0.11
CA LEU A 52 -1.59 -7.91 -1.56
C LEU A 52 -0.76 -9.03 -2.19
N PRO A 53 -1.07 -9.45 -3.44
CA PRO A 53 -0.34 -10.53 -4.11
C PRO A 53 0.98 -10.04 -4.73
N HIS A 54 1.77 -9.30 -3.96
CA HIS A 54 3.06 -8.80 -4.42
C HIS A 54 4.13 -9.01 -3.35
N GLN A 55 5.22 -9.64 -3.75
CA GLN A 55 6.40 -9.77 -2.90
C GLN A 55 7.45 -8.74 -3.27
N LEU A 56 8.14 -8.23 -2.26
CA LEU A 56 9.27 -7.33 -2.44
C LEU A 56 10.33 -8.01 -3.32
N SER A 57 10.69 -7.36 -4.42
CA SER A 57 11.64 -7.94 -5.37
C SER A 57 13.09 -7.74 -4.91
N VAL A 58 13.37 -6.60 -4.27
CA VAL A 58 14.72 -6.27 -3.80
C VAL A 58 14.61 -5.69 -2.39
N SER A 59 15.43 -6.20 -1.48
CA SER A 59 15.50 -5.67 -0.11
C SER A 59 16.32 -4.37 -0.11
N ASP A 60 15.64 -3.27 -0.36
CA ASP A 60 16.24 -1.95 -0.47
C ASP A 60 15.36 -0.99 0.33
N SER A 61 15.98 -0.15 1.15
CA SER A 61 15.25 0.79 2.01
C SER A 61 14.40 1.81 1.23
N HIS A 62 14.60 1.94 -0.07
CA HIS A 62 13.81 2.82 -0.92
C HIS A 62 12.51 2.16 -1.42
N ASN A 63 12.37 0.86 -1.31
CA ASN A 63 11.22 0.11 -1.83
C ASN A 63 10.06 0.10 -0.82
N VAL A 64 9.63 1.27 -0.40
CA VAL A 64 8.57 1.42 0.59
C VAL A 64 7.18 1.20 -0.01
N VAL A 65 6.18 1.01 0.85
CA VAL A 65 4.77 1.01 0.44
C VAL A 65 4.25 2.43 0.58
N ALA A 66 3.87 3.04 -0.53
CA ALA A 66 3.31 4.38 -0.55
C ALA A 66 1.80 4.31 -0.77
N LEU A 67 1.05 5.04 0.04
CA LEU A 67 -0.41 5.05 0.02
C LEU A 67 -0.93 6.44 -0.31
N GLY A 68 -2.04 6.47 -1.04
CA GLY A 68 -2.77 7.70 -1.30
C GLY A 68 -4.25 7.42 -1.42
N VAL A 69 -5.06 8.43 -1.14
CA VAL A 69 -6.52 8.34 -1.30
C VAL A 69 -6.96 9.42 -2.27
N SER A 70 -7.77 9.02 -3.26
CA SER A 70 -8.42 9.95 -4.17
C SER A 70 -9.72 10.44 -3.52
N PRO A 71 -9.83 11.72 -3.18
CA PRO A 71 -11.08 12.24 -2.58
C PRO A 71 -12.23 12.29 -3.59
N VAL A 72 -11.95 12.21 -4.88
CA VAL A 72 -12.98 12.28 -5.91
C VAL A 72 -13.81 11.02 -5.96
N ASP A 73 -13.16 9.85 -5.90
CA ASP A 73 -13.84 8.56 -6.04
C ASP A 73 -13.65 7.63 -4.84
N GLY A 74 -12.90 8.04 -3.83
CA GLY A 74 -12.68 7.24 -2.63
C GLY A 74 -11.82 6.01 -2.85
N LYS A 75 -11.05 5.96 -3.92
CA LYS A 75 -10.12 4.85 -4.15
C LYS A 75 -8.86 5.01 -3.31
N ILE A 76 -8.34 3.89 -2.85
CA ILE A 76 -7.04 3.81 -2.19
C ILE A 76 -6.03 3.34 -3.23
N HIS A 77 -4.95 4.09 -3.39
CA HIS A 77 -3.88 3.81 -4.34
C HIS A 77 -2.64 3.34 -3.58
N VAL A 78 -2.03 2.28 -4.07
CA VAL A 78 -0.83 1.69 -3.44
C VAL A 78 0.25 1.56 -4.50
N ALA A 79 1.38 2.20 -4.26
CA ALA A 79 2.60 2.01 -5.04
C ALA A 79 3.63 1.32 -4.14
N MET A 80 4.33 0.34 -4.64
CA MET A 80 5.22 -0.47 -3.83
C MET A 80 6.36 -1.02 -4.66
N ASP A 81 7.51 -1.25 -4.00
CA ASP A 81 8.64 -1.94 -4.62
C ASP A 81 9.10 -1.26 -5.92
N CYS A 82 9.23 0.08 -5.89
CA CYS A 82 9.40 0.89 -7.10
C CYS A 82 10.82 1.43 -7.31
N HIS A 83 11.77 1.14 -6.41
CA HIS A 83 13.12 1.66 -6.55
C HIS A 83 13.99 0.69 -7.35
N SER A 84 14.54 1.17 -8.46
CA SER A 84 15.36 0.37 -9.37
C SER A 84 14.66 -0.87 -9.89
N THR A 85 13.32 -0.85 -9.90
CA THR A 85 12.47 -1.91 -10.40
C THR A 85 11.39 -1.29 -11.28
N GLN A 86 10.48 -2.11 -11.77
CA GLN A 86 9.28 -1.60 -12.41
C GLN A 86 8.38 -0.95 -11.37
N LEU A 87 7.49 -0.08 -11.80
CA LEU A 87 6.49 0.50 -10.92
C LEU A 87 5.39 -0.53 -10.66
N TYR A 88 5.29 -0.99 -9.44
CA TYR A 88 4.21 -1.89 -9.02
C TYR A 88 3.12 -1.06 -8.36
N TYR A 89 1.89 -1.23 -8.85
CA TYR A 89 0.79 -0.37 -8.46
C TYR A 89 -0.51 -1.15 -8.44
N VAL A 90 -1.38 -0.81 -7.48
CA VAL A 90 -2.74 -1.34 -7.40
C VAL A 90 -3.65 -0.26 -6.82
N SER A 91 -4.91 -0.25 -7.25
CA SER A 91 -5.92 0.61 -6.65
C SER A 91 -7.12 -0.21 -6.19
N SER A 92 -7.81 0.30 -5.17
CA SER A 92 -9.02 -0.32 -4.66
C SER A 92 -10.23 0.00 -5.54
N GLU A 93 -11.35 -0.66 -5.26
CA GLU A 93 -12.65 -0.23 -5.77
C GLU A 93 -12.97 1.18 -5.30
N ALA A 94 -13.86 1.86 -6.01
CA ALA A 94 -14.31 3.19 -5.63
C ALA A 94 -15.05 3.15 -4.28
N GLY A 95 -14.87 4.18 -3.49
CA GLY A 95 -15.57 4.33 -2.21
C GLY A 95 -14.99 3.56 -1.03
N LEU A 96 -13.94 2.77 -1.24
CA LEU A 96 -13.39 1.96 -0.14
C LEU A 96 -12.86 2.82 1.01
N ALA A 97 -12.28 3.99 0.70
CA ALA A 97 -11.70 4.86 1.70
C ALA A 97 -12.75 5.55 2.58
N THR A 98 -14.01 5.54 2.17
CA THR A 98 -15.09 6.24 2.90
C THR A 98 -16.17 5.30 3.41
N SER A 99 -15.99 3.99 3.24
CA SER A 99 -17.00 3.01 3.61
C SER A 99 -16.49 2.09 4.72
N GLY A 100 -17.40 1.47 5.45
CA GLY A 100 -17.08 0.44 6.41
C GLY A 100 -17.03 -0.96 5.81
N ALA A 101 -16.86 -1.09 4.50
CA ALA A 101 -16.81 -2.38 3.83
C ALA A 101 -15.71 -3.27 4.39
N SER A 102 -15.86 -4.58 4.26
CA SER A 102 -14.88 -5.54 4.75
C SER A 102 -13.50 -5.27 4.13
N TRP A 103 -12.46 -5.44 4.95
CA TRP A 103 -11.09 -5.14 4.56
C TRP A 103 -10.43 -6.40 4.04
N THR A 104 -10.57 -6.65 2.74
CA THR A 104 -10.09 -7.86 2.10
C THR A 104 -9.38 -7.52 0.79
N ALA A 105 -8.45 -8.38 0.38
CA ALA A 105 -7.62 -8.13 -0.79
C ALA A 105 -8.42 -8.08 -2.10
N ASP A 106 -9.58 -8.75 -2.16
CA ASP A 106 -10.41 -8.75 -3.35
C ASP A 106 -11.10 -7.41 -3.64
N ARG A 107 -11.01 -6.46 -2.70
CA ARG A 107 -11.46 -5.08 -2.93
C ARG A 107 -10.43 -4.24 -3.67
N PHE A 108 -9.25 -4.79 -3.88
CA PHE A 108 -8.22 -4.18 -4.72
C PHE A 108 -8.17 -4.93 -6.05
N GLY A 109 -7.81 -4.20 -7.11
CA GLY A 109 -7.64 -4.80 -8.41
C GLY A 109 -6.36 -5.60 -8.51
N SER A 110 -5.99 -5.96 -9.72
CA SER A 110 -4.72 -6.65 -9.97
C SER A 110 -3.55 -5.69 -9.82
N VAL A 111 -2.45 -6.21 -9.30
CA VAL A 111 -1.19 -5.45 -9.27
C VAL A 111 -0.68 -5.34 -10.69
N ILE A 112 -0.39 -4.12 -11.12
CA ILE A 112 0.13 -3.86 -12.45
C ILE A 112 1.54 -3.29 -12.37
N ASN A 113 2.34 -3.54 -13.39
CA ASN A 113 3.71 -3.07 -13.47
C ASN A 113 4.02 -2.38 -14.80
N SER A 114 2.98 -2.04 -15.56
CA SER A 114 3.15 -1.43 -16.88
C SER A 114 3.17 0.10 -16.83
N LEU A 115 2.83 0.70 -15.70
CA LEU A 115 2.80 2.16 -15.58
C LEU A 115 4.16 2.79 -15.81
N GLY A 116 5.23 2.10 -15.43
CA GLY A 116 6.57 2.59 -15.65
C GLY A 116 6.86 2.78 -17.13
N ASN A 117 6.41 1.87 -17.96
CA ASN A 117 6.57 1.97 -19.40
C ASN A 117 5.79 3.15 -19.96
N LEU A 118 4.58 3.35 -19.47
CA LEU A 118 3.78 4.50 -19.86
C LEU A 118 4.44 5.81 -19.45
N ALA A 119 4.93 5.86 -18.24
CA ALA A 119 5.58 7.05 -17.72
C ALA A 119 6.86 7.36 -18.48
N ILE A 120 7.55 6.38 -19.00
CA ILE A 120 8.76 6.56 -19.78
C ILE A 120 8.46 6.93 -21.21
N GLY A 121 7.40 6.40 -21.78
CA GLY A 121 7.05 6.58 -23.18
C GLY A 121 6.62 7.98 -23.53
N ARG A 122 6.47 8.82 -22.55
CA ARG A 122 5.95 10.14 -22.80
C ARG A 122 6.82 11.19 -22.81
#